data_85428b7ceab2a084929053ee5bd61a21
#
_entry.id   85428b7ceab2a084929053ee5bd61a21
#
_cell.length_a   1.000
_cell.length_b   1.000
_cell.length_c   1.000
_cell.angle_alpha   90.00
_cell.angle_beta   90.00
_cell.angle_gamma   90.00
#
_symmetry.space_group_name_H-M   'P 1'
#
loop_
_entity.id
_entity.type
_entity.pdbx_description
1 polymer ?
#
loop_
_entity_poly.entity_id
_entity_poly.type
_entity_poly.pdbx_seq_one_letter_code
_entity_poly.pdbx_strand_id
1 'polypeptide(L)'
;QAIGCKYTFPNEKIKFTGTLGHIGTTSFYPSKNLGCYGDGGAIFTNDNDLAHRIRMIVNHGEKIKYHHEIVGCNSRLDSIQAEILNVKLKYLDEYNSTRKIMANNYNLAFEDVGEIQIPTVISSSEHVYHQYTLRVLNGKRDQLKTYLNDLGIPSMIYYPIPIHKQKPYSNNQILENTDILSDEVISLPIHTELENSNQDYIIDNFIKYFK
;
A
#
# COMPACT_ATOMS: atom_id res chain seq x y z
N GLN A 1 3.82 -0.83 2.83
CA GLN A 1 2.35 -0.95 2.67
C GLN A 1 1.83 -2.38 2.85
N ALA A 2 2.70 -3.32 3.15
CA ALA A 2 2.36 -4.74 3.28
C ALA A 2 2.59 -5.28 4.70
N ILE A 3 2.34 -4.45 5.72
CA ILE A 3 2.51 -4.85 7.11
C ILE A 3 1.60 -6.05 7.45
N GLY A 4 2.17 -7.08 8.10
CA GLY A 4 1.49 -8.34 8.38
C GLY A 4 1.50 -9.36 7.23
N CYS A 5 1.95 -8.98 6.03
CA CYS A 5 2.09 -9.90 4.91
C CYS A 5 3.25 -10.88 5.16
N LYS A 6 3.02 -12.15 4.85
CA LYS A 6 4.02 -13.22 4.96
C LYS A 6 4.51 -13.63 3.59
N TYR A 7 5.78 -13.97 3.50
CA TYR A 7 6.40 -14.57 2.33
C TYR A 7 6.99 -15.93 2.70
N THR A 8 6.62 -16.96 1.95
CA THR A 8 7.11 -18.33 2.13
C THR A 8 8.18 -18.62 1.09
N PHE A 9 9.39 -18.90 1.53
CA PHE A 9 10.52 -19.27 0.68
C PHE A 9 10.39 -20.73 0.19
N PRO A 10 11.10 -21.14 -0.88
CA PRO A 10 11.08 -22.52 -1.37
C PRO A 10 11.51 -23.58 -0.34
N ASN A 11 12.26 -23.20 0.69
CA ASN A 11 12.65 -24.04 1.81
C ASN A 11 11.67 -23.97 2.99
N GLU A 12 10.43 -23.56 2.75
CA GLU A 12 9.35 -23.43 3.73
C GLU A 12 9.60 -22.40 4.84
N LYS A 13 10.69 -21.66 4.80
CA LYS A 13 10.94 -20.57 5.75
C LYS A 13 9.98 -19.43 5.49
N ILE A 14 9.29 -18.97 6.53
CA ILE A 14 8.38 -17.84 6.47
C ILE A 14 9.05 -16.59 7.05
N LYS A 15 8.92 -15.46 6.37
CA LYS A 15 9.29 -14.14 6.87
C LYS A 15 8.19 -13.12 6.60
N PHE A 16 8.09 -12.12 7.46
CA PHE A 16 7.22 -10.97 7.21
C PHE A 16 7.87 -10.01 6.22
N THR A 17 7.05 -9.40 5.37
CA THR A 17 7.51 -8.30 4.51
C THR A 17 8.05 -7.14 5.35
N GLY A 18 9.08 -6.47 4.83
CA GLY A 18 9.84 -5.50 5.60
C GLY A 18 11.02 -6.10 6.38
N THR A 19 11.12 -7.44 6.51
CA THR A 19 12.22 -8.12 7.21
C THR A 19 13.10 -8.99 6.29
N LEU A 20 12.88 -8.90 4.96
CA LEU A 20 13.55 -9.74 3.98
C LEU A 20 14.95 -9.24 3.61
N GLY A 21 15.11 -7.92 3.49
CA GLY A 21 16.36 -7.26 3.14
C GLY A 21 17.17 -6.80 4.36
N HIS A 22 18.23 -6.05 4.11
CA HIS A 22 19.05 -5.45 5.18
C HIS A 22 18.28 -4.38 5.97
N ILE A 23 17.43 -3.63 5.27
CA ILE A 23 16.58 -2.60 5.84
C ILE A 23 15.19 -2.74 5.21
N GLY A 24 14.16 -2.72 6.03
CA GLY A 24 12.78 -2.60 5.60
C GLY A 24 12.14 -1.33 6.16
N THR A 25 11.15 -0.81 5.46
CA THR A 25 10.40 0.38 5.89
C THR A 25 8.92 0.14 5.83
N THR A 26 8.17 0.77 6.73
CA THR A 26 6.72 0.82 6.65
C THR A 26 6.21 2.23 6.93
N SER A 27 5.05 2.55 6.39
CA SER A 27 4.35 3.80 6.66
C SER A 27 3.20 3.53 7.62
N PHE A 28 3.00 4.45 8.55
CA PHE A 28 1.84 4.48 9.45
C PHE A 28 0.89 5.64 9.12
N TYR A 29 0.96 6.19 7.89
CA TYR A 29 0.00 7.19 7.45
C TYR A 29 -1.44 6.69 7.70
N PRO A 30 -2.40 7.56 8.06
CA PRO A 30 -3.73 7.15 8.57
C PRO A 30 -4.50 6.15 7.73
N SER A 31 -4.34 6.17 6.40
CA SER A 31 -5.01 5.23 5.50
C SER A 31 -4.37 3.84 5.40
N LYS A 32 -3.22 3.61 6.06
CA LYS A 32 -2.54 2.30 6.01
C LYS A 32 -3.28 1.25 6.83
N ASN A 33 -3.05 -0.04 6.53
CA ASN A 33 -3.64 -1.15 7.28
C ASN A 33 -3.34 -1.04 8.78
N LEU A 34 -2.13 -0.57 9.13
CA LEU A 34 -1.78 -0.12 10.45
C LEU A 34 -1.44 1.38 10.36
N GLY A 35 -2.44 2.23 10.54
CA GLY A 35 -2.31 3.69 10.45
C GLY A 35 -2.45 4.36 11.80
N CYS A 36 -1.59 5.34 12.11
CA CYS A 36 -1.79 6.28 13.21
C CYS A 36 -2.71 7.44 12.80
N TYR A 37 -2.85 8.48 13.62
CA TYR A 37 -3.72 9.63 13.34
C TYR A 37 -2.95 10.86 12.82
N GLY A 38 -1.79 10.62 12.23
CA GLY A 38 -0.92 11.61 11.61
C GLY A 38 0.17 10.91 10.82
N ASP A 39 1.26 11.60 10.51
CA ASP A 39 2.40 10.99 9.85
C ASP A 39 3.17 10.08 10.82
N GLY A 40 3.63 8.95 10.29
CA GLY A 40 4.43 7.99 11.02
C GLY A 40 5.00 6.92 10.12
N GLY A 41 6.00 6.24 10.63
CA GLY A 41 6.64 5.10 9.97
C GLY A 41 7.60 4.39 10.88
N ALA A 42 8.11 3.25 10.44
CA ALA A 42 9.15 2.52 11.12
C ALA A 42 10.16 1.95 10.12
N ILE A 43 11.37 1.73 10.63
CA ILE A 43 12.46 1.09 9.93
C ILE A 43 12.81 -0.19 10.67
N PHE A 44 12.94 -1.29 9.94
CA PHE A 44 13.29 -2.61 10.47
C PHE A 44 14.66 -3.03 9.96
N THR A 45 15.49 -3.55 10.85
CA THR A 45 16.76 -4.19 10.51
C THR A 45 17.14 -5.22 11.57
N ASN A 46 17.86 -6.26 11.15
CA ASN A 46 18.49 -7.23 12.06
C ASN A 46 19.98 -6.94 12.28
N ASP A 47 20.49 -5.86 11.70
CA ASP A 47 21.88 -5.41 11.81
C ASP A 47 21.97 -4.33 12.89
N ASN A 48 22.74 -4.59 13.93
CA ASN A 48 22.90 -3.69 15.07
C ASN A 48 23.62 -2.38 14.70
N ASP A 49 24.57 -2.43 13.79
CA ASP A 49 25.32 -1.24 13.37
C ASP A 49 24.41 -0.32 12.53
N LEU A 50 23.63 -0.91 11.62
CA LEU A 50 22.61 -0.17 10.88
C LEU A 50 21.55 0.42 11.84
N ALA A 51 21.06 -0.34 12.81
CA ALA A 51 20.09 0.14 13.78
C ALA A 51 20.62 1.33 14.59
N HIS A 52 21.88 1.24 15.03
CA HIS A 52 22.55 2.33 15.76
C HIS A 52 22.68 3.59 14.89
N ARG A 53 23.17 3.43 13.65
CA ARG A 53 23.34 4.54 12.71
C ARG A 53 22.00 5.20 12.35
N ILE A 54 20.96 4.42 12.12
CA ILE A 54 19.62 4.92 11.83
C ILE A 54 19.08 5.74 13.02
N ARG A 55 19.22 5.25 14.26
CA ARG A 55 18.81 6.00 15.47
C ARG A 55 19.53 7.33 15.58
N MET A 56 20.80 7.39 15.25
CA MET A 56 21.54 8.65 15.20
C MET A 56 20.96 9.59 14.15
N ILE A 57 20.73 9.12 12.93
CA ILE A 57 20.19 9.93 11.82
C ILE A 57 18.83 10.54 12.19
N VAL A 58 17.90 9.74 12.69
CA VAL A 58 16.52 10.19 13.01
C VAL A 58 16.46 11.08 14.25
N ASN A 59 17.54 11.18 15.01
CA ASN A 59 17.67 12.03 16.20
C ASN A 59 18.84 13.01 16.06
N HIS A 60 18.80 13.86 15.04
CA HIS A 60 19.73 14.97 14.82
C HIS A 60 21.20 14.57 14.61
N GLY A 61 21.52 13.29 14.35
CA GLY A 61 22.91 12.80 14.26
C GLY A 61 23.58 12.59 15.62
N GLU A 62 22.82 12.61 16.71
CA GLU A 62 23.32 12.46 18.07
C GLU A 62 23.65 10.99 18.39
N LYS A 63 24.83 10.74 18.96
CA LYS A 63 25.19 9.50 19.62
C LYS A 63 24.89 9.56 21.12
N ILE A 64 25.20 10.68 21.72
CA ILE A 64 24.90 11.07 23.10
C ILE A 64 24.23 12.44 23.02
N LYS A 65 23.30 12.73 23.92
CA LYS A 65 22.57 13.99 23.94
C LYS A 65 23.50 15.20 23.78
N TYR A 66 23.23 16.04 22.79
CA TYR A 66 24.02 17.20 22.37
C TYR A 66 25.41 16.92 21.75
N HIS A 67 25.74 15.65 21.49
CA HIS A 67 26.97 15.27 20.80
C HIS A 67 26.62 14.68 19.42
N HIS A 68 26.71 15.51 18.39
CA HIS A 68 26.37 15.15 17.00
C HIS A 68 27.61 14.60 16.30
N GLU A 69 27.56 13.35 15.85
CA GLU A 69 28.66 12.69 15.13
C GLU A 69 28.44 12.69 13.61
N ILE A 70 27.20 12.79 13.16
CA ILE A 70 26.82 12.80 11.75
C ILE A 70 25.70 13.81 11.50
N VAL A 71 25.47 14.16 10.23
CA VAL A 71 24.29 14.95 9.85
C VAL A 71 23.05 14.08 10.00
N GLY A 72 22.05 14.60 10.69
CA GLY A 72 20.78 13.93 10.91
C GLY A 72 19.59 14.89 10.85
N CYS A 73 18.41 14.35 11.12
CA CYS A 73 17.16 15.11 11.12
C CYS A 73 16.32 14.76 12.35
N ASN A 74 15.28 15.52 12.61
CA ASN A 74 14.23 15.13 13.54
C ASN A 74 13.21 14.26 12.79
N SER A 75 13.28 12.94 12.98
CA SER A 75 12.37 11.97 12.38
C SER A 75 11.93 10.95 13.42
N ARG A 76 11.43 11.44 14.55
CA ARG A 76 10.93 10.63 15.67
C ARG A 76 9.43 10.45 15.53
N LEU A 77 8.92 9.27 15.89
CA LEU A 77 7.50 9.04 16.03
C LEU A 77 7.00 9.67 17.32
N ASP A 78 5.96 10.49 17.25
CA ASP A 78 5.34 11.07 18.44
C ASP A 78 4.71 9.99 19.33
N SER A 79 4.85 10.15 20.66
CA SER A 79 4.35 9.17 21.64
C SER A 79 2.84 8.93 21.52
N ILE A 80 2.07 9.97 21.18
CA ILE A 80 0.62 9.85 20.94
C ILE A 80 0.37 8.90 19.75
N GLN A 81 1.10 9.07 18.65
CA GLN A 81 0.96 8.20 17.48
C GLN A 81 1.39 6.76 17.79
N ALA A 82 2.46 6.59 18.59
CA ALA A 82 2.91 5.27 19.02
C ALA A 82 1.84 4.56 19.86
N GLU A 83 1.15 5.27 20.74
CA GLU A 83 0.08 4.69 21.57
C GLU A 83 -1.14 4.29 20.75
N ILE A 84 -1.53 5.10 19.75
CA ILE A 84 -2.59 4.74 18.80
C ILE A 84 -2.22 3.45 18.06
N LEU A 85 -0.96 3.32 17.63
CA LEU A 85 -0.47 2.11 16.96
C LEU A 85 -0.47 0.90 17.90
N ASN A 86 -0.12 1.06 19.17
CA ASN A 86 -0.17 -0.02 20.17
C ASN A 86 -1.58 -0.58 20.34
N VAL A 87 -2.61 0.28 20.29
CA VAL A 87 -4.00 -0.15 20.33
C VAL A 87 -4.37 -0.90 19.05
N LYS A 88 -4.11 -0.30 17.87
CA LYS A 88 -4.49 -0.85 16.57
C LYS A 88 -3.73 -2.12 16.17
N LEU A 89 -2.49 -2.26 16.60
CA LEU A 89 -1.65 -3.42 16.28
C LEU A 89 -2.29 -4.74 16.73
N LYS A 90 -3.06 -4.72 17.80
CA LYS A 90 -3.77 -5.89 18.32
C LYS A 90 -4.83 -6.43 17.34
N TYR A 91 -5.31 -5.58 16.45
CA TYR A 91 -6.35 -5.89 15.45
C TYR A 91 -5.81 -6.02 14.03
N LEU A 92 -4.49 -5.93 13.83
CA LEU A 92 -3.90 -5.92 12.48
C LEU A 92 -4.26 -7.16 11.66
N ASP A 93 -4.24 -8.34 12.28
CA ASP A 93 -4.56 -9.60 11.59
C ASP A 93 -6.05 -9.64 11.17
N GLU A 94 -6.95 -9.12 12.00
CA GLU A 94 -8.36 -8.98 11.70
C GLU A 94 -8.57 -7.97 10.54
N TYR A 95 -7.91 -6.82 10.58
CA TYR A 95 -7.98 -5.82 9.51
C TYR A 95 -7.50 -6.39 8.17
N ASN A 96 -6.39 -7.12 8.18
CA ASN A 96 -5.87 -7.76 6.98
C ASN A 96 -6.78 -8.88 6.47
N SER A 97 -7.39 -9.66 7.37
CA SER A 97 -8.36 -10.71 7.02
C SER A 97 -9.62 -10.12 6.37
N THR A 98 -10.20 -9.07 6.95
CA THR A 98 -11.36 -8.37 6.39
C THR A 98 -11.07 -7.84 4.98
N ARG A 99 -9.91 -7.21 4.77
CA ARG A 99 -9.50 -6.74 3.44
C ARG A 99 -9.32 -7.89 2.43
N LYS A 100 -8.82 -9.05 2.86
CA LYS A 100 -8.71 -10.24 2.00
C LYS A 100 -10.09 -10.75 1.56
N ILE A 101 -11.07 -10.77 2.47
CA ILE A 101 -12.45 -11.16 2.15
C ILE A 101 -13.05 -10.23 1.11
N MET A 102 -12.95 -8.91 1.33
CA MET A 102 -13.45 -7.91 0.38
C MET A 102 -12.77 -8.01 -0.98
N ALA A 103 -11.45 -8.19 -1.01
CA ALA A 103 -10.73 -8.37 -2.25
C ALA A 103 -11.16 -9.62 -3.01
N ASN A 104 -11.45 -10.72 -2.30
CA ASN A 104 -11.96 -11.94 -2.89
C ASN A 104 -13.37 -11.73 -3.49
N ASN A 105 -14.25 -10.98 -2.81
CA ASN A 105 -15.55 -10.63 -3.36
C ASN A 105 -15.43 -9.85 -4.68
N TYR A 106 -14.52 -8.87 -4.75
CA TYR A 106 -14.21 -8.17 -5.99
C TYR A 106 -13.66 -9.11 -7.07
N ASN A 107 -12.71 -9.99 -6.73
CA ASN A 107 -12.14 -10.93 -7.67
C ASN A 107 -13.21 -11.83 -8.30
N LEU A 108 -14.09 -12.42 -7.47
CA LEU A 108 -15.19 -13.28 -7.94
C LEU A 108 -16.19 -12.52 -8.82
N ALA A 109 -16.51 -11.29 -8.46
CA ALA A 109 -17.44 -10.47 -9.22
C ALA A 109 -16.88 -10.00 -10.58
N PHE A 110 -15.57 -9.87 -10.69
CA PHE A 110 -14.94 -9.28 -11.88
C PHE A 110 -14.21 -10.28 -12.77
N GLU A 111 -14.16 -11.58 -12.42
CA GLU A 111 -13.40 -12.59 -13.18
C GLU A 111 -13.80 -12.70 -14.64
N ASP A 112 -15.09 -12.49 -14.96
CA ASP A 112 -15.65 -12.58 -16.31
C ASP A 112 -15.72 -11.23 -17.05
N VAL A 113 -15.22 -10.14 -16.49
CA VAL A 113 -15.21 -8.82 -17.13
C VAL A 113 -13.97 -8.71 -18.04
N GLY A 114 -14.15 -8.96 -19.34
CA GLY A 114 -13.04 -9.10 -20.31
C GLY A 114 -12.19 -7.84 -20.56
N GLU A 115 -12.62 -6.65 -20.10
CA GLU A 115 -11.92 -5.40 -20.32
C GLU A 115 -11.10 -4.95 -19.09
N ILE A 116 -10.96 -5.82 -18.11
CA ILE A 116 -10.13 -5.56 -16.92
C ILE A 116 -9.18 -6.72 -16.64
N GLN A 117 -8.19 -6.43 -15.82
CA GLN A 117 -7.30 -7.43 -15.25
C GLN A 117 -7.26 -7.25 -13.74
N ILE A 118 -7.79 -8.23 -13.02
CA ILE A 118 -7.77 -8.27 -11.55
C ILE A 118 -6.35 -8.53 -11.02
N PRO A 119 -6.04 -8.15 -9.76
CA PRO A 119 -4.72 -8.38 -9.19
C PRO A 119 -4.44 -9.88 -9.01
N THR A 120 -3.26 -10.31 -9.46
CA THR A 120 -2.79 -11.69 -9.29
C THR A 120 -2.00 -11.82 -7.98
N VAL A 121 -2.32 -12.84 -7.21
CA VAL A 121 -1.59 -13.17 -5.98
C VAL A 121 -0.68 -14.36 -6.25
N ILE A 122 0.62 -14.20 -5.96
CA ILE A 122 1.58 -15.30 -6.05
C ILE A 122 1.42 -16.26 -4.86
N SER A 123 1.55 -17.57 -5.10
CA SER A 123 1.31 -18.61 -4.07
C SER A 123 2.27 -18.54 -2.87
N SER A 124 3.44 -17.96 -3.06
CA SER A 124 4.44 -17.77 -1.99
C SER A 124 4.20 -16.57 -1.08
N SER A 125 3.17 -15.75 -1.33
CA SER A 125 2.91 -14.54 -0.56
C SER A 125 1.44 -14.38 -0.22
N GLU A 126 1.17 -13.89 1.00
CA GLU A 126 -0.17 -13.46 1.40
C GLU A 126 -0.33 -11.98 1.08
N HIS A 127 -1.29 -11.63 0.21
CA HIS A 127 -1.60 -10.23 -0.06
C HIS A 127 -2.47 -9.66 1.07
N VAL A 128 -2.19 -8.43 1.53
CA VAL A 128 -2.93 -7.77 2.63
C VAL A 128 -3.83 -6.63 2.14
N TYR A 129 -3.89 -6.42 0.85
CA TYR A 129 -4.79 -5.47 0.17
C TYR A 129 -4.90 -4.11 0.85
N HIS A 130 -3.75 -3.44 1.04
CA HIS A 130 -3.79 -2.03 1.40
C HIS A 130 -4.63 -1.24 0.39
N GLN A 131 -4.54 -1.62 -0.87
CA GLN A 131 -5.37 -1.17 -1.98
C GLN A 131 -5.84 -2.36 -2.79
N TYR A 132 -7.04 -2.29 -3.34
CA TYR A 132 -7.50 -3.19 -4.37
C TYR A 132 -7.34 -2.50 -5.72
N THR A 133 -6.26 -2.79 -6.40
CA THR A 133 -5.88 -2.17 -7.67
C THR A 133 -6.04 -3.16 -8.80
N LEU A 134 -6.81 -2.80 -9.81
CA LEU A 134 -6.99 -3.54 -11.06
C LEU A 134 -6.54 -2.70 -12.25
N ARG A 135 -6.38 -3.33 -13.40
CA ARG A 135 -6.11 -2.64 -14.67
C ARG A 135 -7.38 -2.57 -15.50
N VAL A 136 -7.64 -1.42 -16.09
CA VAL A 136 -8.72 -1.18 -17.06
C VAL A 136 -8.08 -1.04 -18.42
N LEU A 137 -8.40 -1.98 -19.31
CA LEU A 137 -7.79 -2.07 -20.62
C LEU A 137 -8.43 -1.10 -21.63
N ASN A 138 -7.82 -1.02 -22.81
CA ASN A 138 -8.38 -0.31 -23.97
C ASN A 138 -8.63 1.21 -23.75
N GLY A 139 -7.85 1.84 -22.85
CA GLY A 139 -7.92 3.29 -22.61
C GLY A 139 -9.20 3.78 -21.91
N LYS A 140 -9.97 2.89 -21.31
CA LYS A 140 -11.25 3.20 -20.65
C LYS A 140 -11.13 3.67 -19.19
N ARG A 141 -9.92 3.62 -18.59
CA ARG A 141 -9.68 3.91 -17.17
C ARG A 141 -10.21 5.27 -16.72
N ASP A 142 -9.93 6.34 -17.46
CA ASP A 142 -10.35 7.69 -17.06
C ASP A 142 -11.85 7.91 -17.21
N GLN A 143 -12.46 7.31 -18.22
CA GLN A 143 -13.91 7.33 -18.42
C GLN A 143 -14.61 6.57 -17.29
N LEU A 144 -14.12 5.37 -16.94
CA LEU A 144 -14.63 4.61 -15.80
C LEU A 144 -14.50 5.40 -14.49
N LYS A 145 -13.34 6.03 -14.27
CA LYS A 145 -13.13 6.86 -13.07
C LYS A 145 -14.13 7.99 -12.96
N THR A 146 -14.44 8.68 -14.06
CA THR A 146 -15.46 9.73 -14.11
C THR A 146 -16.83 9.16 -13.80
N TYR A 147 -17.22 8.06 -14.45
CA TYR A 147 -18.49 7.39 -14.23
C TYR A 147 -18.69 6.96 -12.75
N LEU A 148 -17.67 6.37 -12.14
CA LEU A 148 -17.73 5.97 -10.73
C LEU A 148 -17.87 7.20 -9.82
N ASN A 149 -17.15 8.27 -10.11
CA ASN A 149 -17.23 9.52 -9.34
C ASN A 149 -18.63 10.15 -9.41
N ASP A 150 -19.29 10.13 -10.57
CA ASP A 150 -20.65 10.66 -10.76
C ASP A 150 -21.69 9.87 -9.94
N LEU A 151 -21.37 8.61 -9.61
CA LEU A 151 -22.17 7.75 -8.74
C LEU A 151 -21.77 7.83 -7.26
N GLY A 152 -20.85 8.73 -6.89
CA GLY A 152 -20.36 8.87 -5.53
C GLY A 152 -19.43 7.74 -5.09
N ILE A 153 -18.91 6.93 -6.02
CA ILE A 153 -17.97 5.84 -5.74
C ILE A 153 -16.53 6.40 -5.83
N PRO A 154 -15.82 6.60 -4.71
CA PRO A 154 -14.47 7.11 -4.74
C PRO A 154 -13.51 6.08 -5.34
N SER A 155 -12.70 6.50 -6.28
CA SER A 155 -11.64 5.66 -6.88
C SER A 155 -10.36 6.45 -7.05
N MET A 156 -9.22 5.79 -6.95
CA MET A 156 -7.92 6.44 -6.97
C MET A 156 -6.98 5.81 -8.00
N ILE A 157 -6.05 6.63 -8.51
CA ILE A 157 -5.00 6.18 -9.43
C ILE A 157 -3.66 6.30 -8.71
N TYR A 158 -2.99 5.19 -8.48
CA TYR A 158 -1.70 5.14 -7.81
C TYR A 158 -0.64 4.54 -8.74
N TYR A 159 0.07 5.37 -9.59
CA TYR A 159 0.01 6.84 -9.67
C TYR A 159 -0.14 7.27 -11.12
N PRO A 160 -0.78 8.44 -11.42
CA PRO A 160 -1.09 8.84 -12.80
C PRO A 160 0.13 9.28 -13.60
N ILE A 161 1.21 9.65 -12.93
CA ILE A 161 2.47 10.06 -13.56
C ILE A 161 3.61 9.25 -12.96
N PRO A 162 4.31 8.42 -13.74
CA PRO A 162 5.47 7.66 -13.30
C PRO A 162 6.61 8.57 -12.81
N ILE A 163 7.40 8.09 -11.83
CA ILE A 163 8.48 8.89 -11.24
C ILE A 163 9.47 9.40 -12.29
N HIS A 164 9.85 8.58 -13.28
CA HIS A 164 10.79 8.98 -14.33
C HIS A 164 10.24 10.07 -15.27
N LYS A 165 8.92 10.33 -15.24
CA LYS A 165 8.26 11.43 -15.97
C LYS A 165 7.93 12.63 -15.07
N GLN A 166 8.13 12.52 -13.76
CA GLN A 166 7.94 13.65 -12.83
C GLN A 166 9.05 14.68 -13.04
N LYS A 167 8.69 15.96 -13.08
CA LYS A 167 9.62 17.06 -13.39
C LYS A 167 10.96 17.01 -12.63
N PRO A 168 11.02 16.72 -11.31
CA PRO A 168 12.28 16.62 -10.57
C PRO A 168 13.16 15.44 -10.96
N TYR A 169 12.59 14.39 -11.54
CA TYR A 169 13.25 13.11 -11.84
C TYR A 169 13.20 12.74 -13.32
N SER A 170 12.68 13.67 -14.15
CA SER A 170 12.50 13.38 -15.57
C SER A 170 13.85 13.06 -16.24
N ASN A 171 13.85 11.96 -16.98
CA ASN A 171 14.98 11.50 -17.76
C ASN A 171 14.46 10.82 -19.04
N ASN A 172 15.36 10.44 -19.92
CA ASN A 172 15.01 9.83 -21.22
C ASN A 172 14.82 8.30 -21.12
N GLN A 173 14.63 7.74 -19.93
CA GLN A 173 14.35 6.31 -19.79
C GLN A 173 12.97 5.97 -20.31
N ILE A 174 12.89 4.87 -21.07
CA ILE A 174 11.64 4.27 -21.51
C ILE A 174 11.37 3.09 -20.58
N LEU A 175 10.29 3.18 -19.81
CA LEU A 175 9.85 2.13 -18.89
C LEU A 175 8.44 1.68 -19.30
N GLU A 176 8.36 0.93 -20.41
CA GLU A 176 7.10 0.56 -21.07
C GLU A 176 6.05 0.00 -20.11
N ASN A 177 6.41 -0.97 -19.28
CA ASN A 177 5.48 -1.56 -18.31
C ASN A 177 4.96 -0.53 -17.30
N THR A 178 5.81 0.39 -16.85
CA THR A 178 5.43 1.44 -15.91
C THR A 178 4.49 2.44 -16.56
N ASP A 179 4.75 2.79 -17.81
CA ASP A 179 3.93 3.70 -18.59
C ASP A 179 2.53 3.10 -18.83
N ILE A 180 2.48 1.86 -19.30
CA ILE A 180 1.21 1.14 -19.50
C ILE A 180 0.42 1.05 -18.19
N LEU A 181 1.06 0.64 -17.09
CA LEU A 181 0.39 0.52 -15.81
C LEU A 181 -0.15 1.86 -15.28
N SER A 182 0.58 2.96 -15.46
CA SER A 182 0.09 4.27 -15.02
C SER A 182 -1.15 4.75 -15.79
N ASP A 183 -1.33 4.29 -17.01
CA ASP A 183 -2.49 4.61 -17.84
C ASP A 183 -3.70 3.69 -17.57
N GLU A 184 -3.47 2.51 -17.00
CA GLU A 184 -4.51 1.48 -16.86
C GLU A 184 -4.98 1.25 -15.42
N VAL A 185 -4.14 1.51 -14.40
CA VAL A 185 -4.49 1.17 -13.02
C VAL A 185 -5.56 2.07 -12.43
N ILE A 186 -6.46 1.45 -11.67
CA ILE A 186 -7.43 2.13 -10.81
C ILE A 186 -7.61 1.32 -9.54
N SER A 187 -7.75 1.99 -8.40
CA SER A 187 -7.98 1.36 -7.10
C SER A 187 -9.40 1.64 -6.62
N LEU A 188 -10.12 0.58 -6.28
CA LEU A 188 -11.47 0.63 -5.72
C LEU A 188 -11.42 0.73 -4.19
N PRO A 189 -12.52 1.21 -3.56
CA PRO A 189 -12.61 1.31 -2.11
C PRO A 189 -12.40 -0.04 -1.43
N ILE A 190 -11.52 -0.08 -0.45
CA ILE A 190 -11.27 -1.24 0.39
C ILE A 190 -10.81 -0.77 1.77
N HIS A 191 -11.61 -1.03 2.80
CA HIS A 191 -11.28 -0.72 4.21
C HIS A 191 -12.14 -1.56 5.15
N THR A 192 -11.74 -1.69 6.39
CA THR A 192 -12.37 -2.58 7.38
C THR A 192 -13.81 -2.23 7.72
N GLU A 193 -14.20 -0.98 7.53
CA GLU A 193 -15.54 -0.46 7.81
C GLU A 193 -16.44 -0.36 6.54
N LEU A 194 -16.02 -0.95 5.43
CA LEU A 194 -16.84 -0.98 4.22
C LEU A 194 -17.95 -2.02 4.40
N GLU A 195 -19.19 -1.56 4.47
CA GLU A 195 -20.36 -2.42 4.56
C GLU A 195 -20.55 -3.23 3.27
N ASN A 196 -21.07 -4.45 3.39
CA ASN A 196 -21.33 -5.32 2.25
C ASN A 196 -22.26 -4.67 1.21
N SER A 197 -23.31 -3.97 1.65
CA SER A 197 -24.23 -3.23 0.78
C SER A 197 -23.52 -2.17 -0.06
N ASN A 198 -22.54 -1.49 0.50
CA ASN A 198 -21.73 -0.52 -0.22
C ASN A 198 -20.76 -1.21 -1.21
N GLN A 199 -20.19 -2.36 -0.81
CA GLN A 199 -19.38 -3.15 -1.72
C GLN A 199 -20.19 -3.69 -2.89
N ASP A 200 -21.40 -4.20 -2.66
CA ASP A 200 -22.32 -4.67 -3.69
C ASP A 200 -22.70 -3.53 -4.65
N TYR A 201 -23.00 -2.34 -4.13
CA TYR A 201 -23.24 -1.15 -4.96
C TYR A 201 -22.07 -0.79 -5.87
N ILE A 202 -20.85 -0.88 -5.35
CA ILE A 202 -19.62 -0.64 -6.15
C ILE A 202 -19.51 -1.69 -7.25
N ILE A 203 -19.68 -2.97 -6.92
CA ILE A 203 -19.59 -4.10 -7.85
C ILE A 203 -20.60 -3.97 -8.97
N ASP A 204 -21.88 -3.75 -8.63
CA ASP A 204 -22.96 -3.65 -9.59
C ASP A 204 -22.74 -2.51 -10.60
N ASN A 205 -22.37 -1.33 -10.11
CA ASN A 205 -22.12 -0.19 -10.98
C ASN A 205 -20.83 -0.34 -11.80
N PHE A 206 -19.80 -0.97 -11.24
CA PHE A 206 -18.57 -1.26 -11.97
C PHE A 206 -18.87 -2.21 -13.15
N ILE A 207 -19.57 -3.31 -12.92
CA ILE A 207 -19.94 -4.27 -13.98
C ILE A 207 -20.89 -3.62 -15.01
N LYS A 208 -21.81 -2.78 -14.57
CA LYS A 208 -22.76 -2.08 -15.46
C LYS A 208 -22.05 -1.17 -16.46
N TYR A 209 -20.91 -0.60 -16.12
CA TYR A 209 -20.13 0.23 -17.04
C TYR A 209 -19.59 -0.56 -18.27
N PHE A 210 -19.33 -1.86 -18.09
CA PHE A 210 -18.77 -2.72 -19.16
C PHE A 210 -19.82 -3.54 -19.92
N LYS A 211 -21.08 -3.47 -19.55
CA LYS A 211 -22.23 -4.08 -20.27
C LYS A 211 -22.83 -3.11 -21.27
#